data_7585c29f4e222b819397107e1cb44c2f
#
_entry.id   7585c29f4e222b819397107e1cb44c2f
#
_cell.length_a   1.000
_cell.length_b   1.000
_cell.length_c   1.000
_cell.angle_alpha   90.00
_cell.angle_beta   90.00
_cell.angle_gamma   90.00
#
_symmetry.space_group_name_H-M   'P 1'
#
loop_
_entity.id
_entity.type
_entity.pdbx_description
1 polymer ?
#
loop_
_entity_poly.entity_id
_entity_poly.type
_entity_poly.pdbx_seq_one_letter_code
_entity_poly.pdbx_strand_id
1 'polypeptide(L)'
;MTETPAGWSADLLCAVLDAATEGIVICEATGERPVLYANRAFAELSGFSPGELIGASLKRLQGAERDQEGIRRLRDALARGEPCQVVVRNFRKDGTPFWNEISLRPLADATGKVTHFAGFHREAADRPRSGERPATGLPSWVRDDRLTGLASRAYFDEVLQREWAAAQRLGHELTLLSFDIDHLGAYNDTFQKGGGDSCIRRVAHVIGVAFRRSSDFVARVEGGAFNVLVPGMAAETADSYAREVAQRVFDLHIHHPRAANRFITVSVGVATVAPPRSMESTVLIDAAQAALVRAKSAGRNRVMTADFPSPTLDPGILPSAPAGGLPVPG
;
A
#
# COMPACT_ATOMS: atom_id res chain seq x y z
N MET A 1 11.69 -27.64 -9.03
CA MET A 1 12.52 -27.74 -7.79
C MET A 1 13.80 -26.98 -8.07
N THR A 2 14.01 -25.84 -7.48
CA THR A 2 15.31 -25.18 -7.49
C THR A 2 16.17 -25.89 -6.46
N GLU A 3 17.20 -26.59 -6.93
CA GLU A 3 18.22 -27.16 -6.04
C GLU A 3 18.84 -26.05 -5.21
N THR A 4 19.05 -26.31 -3.93
CA THR A 4 19.80 -25.39 -3.07
C THR A 4 21.18 -25.19 -3.70
N PRO A 5 21.62 -23.95 -3.97
CA PRO A 5 22.93 -23.73 -4.58
C PRO A 5 24.02 -24.41 -3.79
N ALA A 6 24.96 -25.06 -4.49
CA ALA A 6 26.09 -25.72 -3.85
C ALA A 6 26.87 -24.73 -2.99
N GLY A 7 26.96 -24.98 -1.67
CA GLY A 7 27.61 -24.09 -0.70
C GLY A 7 26.70 -23.40 0.31
N TRP A 8 25.38 -23.55 0.23
CA TRP A 8 24.46 -23.03 1.24
C TRP A 8 24.35 -24.01 2.41
N SER A 9 24.85 -23.61 3.56
CA SER A 9 24.67 -24.35 4.82
C SER A 9 23.41 -23.89 5.56
N ALA A 10 22.92 -24.73 6.47
CA ALA A 10 21.81 -24.33 7.36
C ALA A 10 22.16 -23.08 8.17
N ASP A 11 23.42 -22.95 8.61
CA ASP A 11 23.89 -21.80 9.36
C ASP A 11 23.85 -20.51 8.54
N LEU A 12 24.20 -20.58 7.24
CA LEU A 12 24.09 -19.42 6.35
C LEU A 12 22.63 -19.01 6.14
N LEU A 13 21.72 -19.97 5.98
CA LEU A 13 20.29 -19.69 5.86
C LEU A 13 19.74 -19.03 7.12
N CYS A 14 20.11 -19.53 8.31
CA CYS A 14 19.74 -18.90 9.58
C CYS A 14 20.31 -17.49 9.69
N ALA A 15 21.58 -17.28 9.33
CA ALA A 15 22.19 -15.94 9.36
C ALA A 15 21.49 -14.96 8.41
N VAL A 16 21.05 -15.40 7.23
CA VAL A 16 20.26 -14.57 6.31
C VAL A 16 18.89 -14.21 6.90
N LEU A 17 18.21 -15.15 7.54
CA LEU A 17 16.93 -14.90 8.21
C LEU A 17 17.10 -13.98 9.43
N ASP A 18 18.19 -14.08 10.17
CA ASP A 18 18.50 -13.21 11.31
C ASP A 18 18.90 -11.79 10.91
N ALA A 19 19.42 -11.62 9.69
CA ALA A 19 19.72 -10.30 9.13
C ALA A 19 18.48 -9.54 8.64
N ALA A 20 17.32 -10.20 8.58
CA ALA A 20 16.07 -9.55 8.17
C ALA A 20 15.59 -8.57 9.24
N THR A 21 15.05 -7.43 8.81
CA THR A 21 14.48 -6.40 9.68
C THR A 21 13.05 -6.69 10.12
N GLU A 22 12.37 -7.62 9.44
CA GLU A 22 11.05 -8.11 9.83
C GLU A 22 11.18 -9.33 10.73
N GLY A 23 10.25 -9.48 11.66
CA GLY A 23 10.13 -10.68 12.48
C GLY A 23 9.76 -11.88 11.61
N ILE A 24 10.58 -12.92 11.58
CA ILE A 24 10.31 -14.14 10.83
C ILE A 24 10.13 -15.29 11.81
N VAL A 25 9.04 -16.03 11.64
CA VAL A 25 8.74 -17.24 12.42
C VAL A 25 8.42 -18.39 11.46
N ILE A 26 8.96 -19.55 11.71
CA ILE A 26 8.59 -20.80 11.04
C ILE A 26 7.95 -21.71 12.06
N CYS A 27 6.79 -22.26 11.75
CA CYS A 27 6.08 -23.22 12.60
C CYS A 27 5.63 -24.44 11.79
N GLU A 28 5.36 -25.56 12.50
CA GLU A 28 4.75 -26.74 11.88
C GLU A 28 3.33 -26.45 11.40
N ALA A 29 2.88 -27.18 10.36
CA ALA A 29 1.52 -27.06 9.86
C ALA A 29 0.49 -27.86 10.71
N THR A 30 0.97 -28.79 11.55
CA THR A 30 0.13 -29.74 12.29
C THR A 30 0.14 -29.49 13.79
N GLY A 31 -0.80 -30.11 14.50
CA GLY A 31 -0.91 -30.03 15.96
C GLY A 31 -1.17 -28.60 16.46
N GLU A 32 -0.50 -28.22 17.54
CA GLU A 32 -0.56 -26.87 18.13
C GLU A 32 0.29 -25.85 17.36
N ARG A 33 0.91 -26.26 16.28
CA ARG A 33 1.80 -25.45 15.41
C ARG A 33 2.95 -24.85 16.21
N PRO A 34 3.82 -25.69 16.79
CA PRO A 34 4.96 -25.20 17.56
C PRO A 34 5.90 -24.39 16.66
N VAL A 35 6.48 -23.37 17.22
CA VAL A 35 7.52 -22.57 16.57
C VAL A 35 8.79 -23.41 16.46
N LEU A 36 9.33 -23.53 15.26
CA LEU A 36 10.62 -24.21 14.98
C LEU A 36 11.78 -23.22 14.87
N TYR A 37 11.47 -22.01 14.40
CA TYR A 37 12.45 -20.94 14.24
C TYR A 37 11.80 -19.58 14.47
N ALA A 38 12.52 -18.71 15.11
CA ALA A 38 12.17 -17.28 15.23
C ALA A 38 13.45 -16.45 15.14
N ASN A 39 13.50 -15.48 14.24
CA ASN A 39 14.66 -14.63 14.08
C ASN A 39 14.76 -13.57 15.19
N ARG A 40 15.91 -12.87 15.23
CA ARG A 40 16.20 -11.80 16.18
C ARG A 40 15.15 -10.69 16.14
N ALA A 41 14.72 -10.26 14.94
CA ALA A 41 13.74 -9.19 14.80
C ALA A 41 12.38 -9.56 15.42
N PHE A 42 11.96 -10.82 15.36
CA PHE A 42 10.73 -11.28 16.02
C PHE A 42 10.89 -11.35 17.55
N ALA A 43 12.06 -11.75 18.03
CA ALA A 43 12.34 -11.72 19.47
C ALA A 43 12.28 -10.28 20.03
N GLU A 44 12.88 -9.32 19.32
CA GLU A 44 12.82 -7.89 19.66
C GLU A 44 11.37 -7.36 19.60
N LEU A 45 10.61 -7.70 18.55
CA LEU A 45 9.22 -7.30 18.39
C LEU A 45 8.31 -7.84 19.48
N SER A 46 8.45 -9.11 19.84
CA SER A 46 7.56 -9.79 20.79
C SER A 46 8.00 -9.66 22.26
N GLY A 47 9.28 -9.31 22.49
CA GLY A 47 9.89 -9.28 23.82
C GLY A 47 10.20 -10.65 24.43
N PHE A 48 9.96 -11.74 23.69
CA PHE A 48 10.29 -13.10 24.09
C PHE A 48 11.65 -13.50 23.52
N SER A 49 12.49 -14.16 24.30
CA SER A 49 13.74 -14.73 23.77
C SER A 49 13.47 -15.89 22.80
N PRO A 50 14.38 -16.17 21.84
CA PRO A 50 14.22 -17.31 20.93
C PRO A 50 13.97 -18.64 21.66
N GLY A 51 14.65 -18.89 22.77
CA GLY A 51 14.45 -20.11 23.56
C GLY A 51 13.07 -20.24 24.21
N GLU A 52 12.38 -19.13 24.46
CA GLU A 52 10.99 -19.13 24.95
C GLU A 52 9.95 -19.28 23.83
N LEU A 53 10.35 -19.00 22.59
CA LEU A 53 9.50 -19.10 21.41
C LEU A 53 9.53 -20.49 20.80
N ILE A 54 10.70 -21.13 20.73
CA ILE A 54 10.87 -22.47 20.13
C ILE A 54 10.04 -23.48 20.92
N GLY A 55 9.26 -24.29 20.20
CA GLY A 55 8.33 -25.28 20.75
C GLY A 55 7.01 -24.68 21.29
N ALA A 56 6.92 -23.37 21.45
CA ALA A 56 5.70 -22.71 21.93
C ALA A 56 4.73 -22.40 20.79
N SER A 57 3.45 -22.23 21.14
CA SER A 57 2.45 -21.71 20.20
C SER A 57 2.37 -20.20 20.27
N LEU A 58 2.31 -19.52 19.09
CA LEU A 58 2.14 -18.07 19.01
C LEU A 58 0.78 -17.57 19.51
N LYS A 59 -0.15 -18.46 19.85
CA LYS A 59 -1.41 -18.10 20.53
C LYS A 59 -1.18 -17.32 21.84
N ARG A 60 -0.01 -17.49 22.45
CA ARG A 60 0.39 -16.76 23.68
C ARG A 60 0.44 -15.24 23.49
N LEU A 61 0.75 -14.77 22.27
CA LEU A 61 0.77 -13.33 21.97
C LEU A 61 -0.63 -12.70 21.92
N GLN A 62 -1.69 -13.49 21.88
CA GLN A 62 -3.08 -12.98 21.80
C GLN A 62 -3.60 -12.47 23.14
N GLY A 63 -2.97 -12.83 24.24
CA GLY A 63 -3.42 -12.47 25.58
C GLY A 63 -4.88 -12.88 25.84
N ALA A 64 -5.67 -11.95 26.37
CA ALA A 64 -7.11 -12.12 26.59
C ALA A 64 -7.95 -11.81 25.32
N GLU A 65 -7.40 -11.17 24.31
CA GLU A 65 -8.11 -10.71 23.11
C GLU A 65 -8.07 -11.75 21.97
N ARG A 66 -8.65 -12.91 22.21
CA ARG A 66 -8.64 -14.05 21.25
C ARG A 66 -9.73 -13.98 20.19
N ASP A 67 -10.75 -13.15 20.39
CA ASP A 67 -11.86 -12.97 19.46
C ASP A 67 -11.68 -11.70 18.62
N GLN A 68 -10.77 -11.75 17.67
CA GLN A 68 -10.53 -10.71 16.70
C GLN A 68 -10.82 -11.25 15.30
N GLU A 69 -11.37 -10.42 14.41
CA GLU A 69 -11.62 -10.81 13.01
C GLU A 69 -10.36 -11.31 12.32
N GLY A 70 -9.23 -10.63 12.53
CA GLY A 70 -7.92 -11.04 11.99
C GLY A 70 -7.50 -12.43 12.50
N ILE A 71 -7.78 -12.77 13.76
CA ILE A 71 -7.48 -14.10 14.33
C ILE A 71 -8.37 -15.17 13.71
N ARG A 72 -9.67 -14.88 13.48
CA ARG A 72 -10.56 -15.82 12.79
C ARG A 72 -10.06 -16.12 11.38
N ARG A 73 -9.73 -15.08 10.60
CA ARG A 73 -9.18 -15.20 9.24
C ARG A 73 -7.86 -15.97 9.21
N LEU A 74 -6.95 -15.67 10.14
CA LEU A 74 -5.66 -16.38 10.25
C LEU A 74 -5.88 -17.87 10.55
N ARG A 75 -6.83 -18.21 11.43
CA ARG A 75 -7.19 -19.61 11.76
C ARG A 75 -7.74 -20.35 10.54
N ASP A 76 -8.62 -19.71 9.76
CA ASP A 76 -9.21 -20.27 8.56
C ASP A 76 -8.16 -20.53 7.48
N ALA A 77 -7.24 -19.60 7.28
CA ALA A 77 -6.13 -19.75 6.34
C ALA A 77 -5.18 -20.89 6.74
N LEU A 78 -4.83 -20.96 8.02
CA LEU A 78 -4.03 -22.05 8.57
C LEU A 78 -4.72 -23.42 8.40
N ALA A 79 -6.04 -23.47 8.52
CA ALA A 79 -6.80 -24.72 8.35
C ALA A 79 -6.84 -25.18 6.88
N ARG A 80 -6.89 -24.21 5.93
CA ARG A 80 -6.91 -24.50 4.49
C ARG A 80 -5.53 -24.60 3.85
N GLY A 81 -4.46 -24.31 4.59
CA GLY A 81 -3.11 -24.27 4.02
C GLY A 81 -2.93 -23.12 3.02
N GLU A 82 -3.64 -22.01 3.20
CA GLU A 82 -3.63 -20.86 2.29
C GLU A 82 -2.80 -19.71 2.84
N PRO A 83 -2.24 -18.84 1.96
CA PRO A 83 -1.60 -17.61 2.39
C PRO A 83 -2.65 -16.66 3.00
N CYS A 84 -2.22 -15.87 4.00
CA CYS A 84 -3.10 -14.91 4.65
C CYS A 84 -2.31 -13.70 5.11
N GLN A 85 -2.97 -12.54 5.09
CA GLN A 85 -2.46 -11.34 5.69
C GLN A 85 -3.52 -10.72 6.57
N VAL A 86 -3.12 -10.38 7.79
CA VAL A 86 -4.01 -9.82 8.82
C VAL A 86 -3.23 -8.85 9.70
N VAL A 87 -3.96 -7.94 10.31
CA VAL A 87 -3.44 -7.15 11.44
C VAL A 87 -4.24 -7.53 12.67
N VAL A 88 -3.54 -7.88 13.74
CA VAL A 88 -4.14 -8.33 14.99
C VAL A 88 -3.51 -7.59 16.16
N ARG A 89 -4.26 -7.40 17.22
CA ARG A 89 -3.70 -6.90 18.47
C ARG A 89 -3.03 -8.04 19.22
N ASN A 90 -1.76 -7.91 19.45
CA ASN A 90 -0.93 -8.83 20.21
C ASN A 90 -0.37 -8.15 21.46
N PHE A 91 0.24 -8.93 22.33
CA PHE A 91 0.84 -8.47 23.58
C PHE A 91 2.27 -8.97 23.66
N ARG A 92 3.21 -8.07 23.94
CA ARG A 92 4.60 -8.42 24.22
C ARG A 92 4.69 -9.19 25.54
N LYS A 93 5.86 -9.72 25.84
CA LYS A 93 6.12 -10.44 27.09
C LYS A 93 5.83 -9.60 28.35
N ASP A 94 6.08 -8.31 28.29
CA ASP A 94 5.81 -7.37 29.38
C ASP A 94 4.34 -6.94 29.51
N GLY A 95 3.47 -7.46 28.64
CA GLY A 95 2.04 -7.12 28.57
C GLY A 95 1.72 -5.89 27.74
N THR A 96 2.70 -5.22 27.17
CA THR A 96 2.48 -4.05 26.29
C THR A 96 1.74 -4.49 25.02
N PRO A 97 0.57 -3.88 24.71
CA PRO A 97 -0.15 -4.20 23.48
C PRO A 97 0.55 -3.56 22.27
N PHE A 98 0.51 -4.26 21.14
CA PHE A 98 0.96 -3.74 19.86
C PHE A 98 0.09 -4.31 18.71
N TRP A 99 0.02 -3.57 17.62
CA TRP A 99 -0.62 -4.04 16.40
C TRP A 99 0.40 -4.83 15.59
N ASN A 100 0.14 -6.12 15.40
CA ASN A 100 0.99 -7.04 14.67
C ASN A 100 0.41 -7.30 13.29
N GLU A 101 1.06 -6.81 12.26
CA GLU A 101 0.78 -7.19 10.89
C GLU A 101 1.47 -8.52 10.60
N ILE A 102 0.67 -9.51 10.22
CA ILE A 102 1.11 -10.89 9.99
C ILE A 102 0.87 -11.25 8.53
N SER A 103 1.94 -11.59 7.81
CA SER A 103 1.87 -12.21 6.49
C SER A 103 2.23 -13.68 6.60
N LEU A 104 1.23 -14.56 6.45
CA LEU A 104 1.38 -16.02 6.53
C LEU A 104 1.61 -16.62 5.15
N ARG A 105 2.57 -17.53 5.05
CA ARG A 105 2.87 -18.30 3.83
C ARG A 105 2.96 -19.79 4.14
N PRO A 106 2.20 -20.64 3.42
CA PRO A 106 2.38 -22.08 3.50
C PRO A 106 3.68 -22.50 2.82
N LEU A 107 4.39 -23.43 3.43
CA LEU A 107 5.57 -24.08 2.88
C LEU A 107 5.23 -25.55 2.62
N ALA A 108 5.29 -25.92 1.34
CA ALA A 108 4.96 -27.28 0.89
C ALA A 108 6.22 -28.10 0.62
N ASP A 109 6.12 -29.40 0.83
CA ASP A 109 7.13 -30.36 0.42
C ASP A 109 7.09 -30.64 -1.11
N ALA A 110 7.94 -31.54 -1.58
CA ALA A 110 8.04 -31.91 -2.99
C ALA A 110 6.75 -32.54 -3.55
N THR A 111 5.84 -32.99 -2.70
CA THR A 111 4.54 -33.58 -3.09
C THR A 111 3.43 -32.52 -3.17
N GLY A 112 3.72 -31.27 -2.80
CA GLY A 112 2.73 -30.18 -2.72
C GLY A 112 1.97 -30.13 -1.39
N LYS A 113 2.28 -31.02 -0.44
CA LYS A 113 1.65 -31.03 0.88
C LYS A 113 2.26 -29.92 1.75
N VAL A 114 1.42 -29.09 2.34
CA VAL A 114 1.85 -28.07 3.30
C VAL A 114 2.33 -28.74 4.58
N THR A 115 3.60 -28.56 4.89
CA THR A 115 4.28 -29.12 6.07
C THR A 115 4.59 -28.08 7.13
N HIS A 116 4.80 -26.83 6.72
CA HIS A 116 5.14 -25.72 7.59
C HIS A 116 4.44 -24.45 7.15
N PHE A 117 4.49 -23.43 8.00
CA PHE A 117 4.13 -22.06 7.68
C PHE A 117 5.27 -21.11 8.03
N ALA A 118 5.54 -20.16 7.15
CA ALA A 118 6.36 -18.99 7.47
C ALA A 118 5.45 -17.80 7.77
N GLY A 119 5.64 -17.20 8.93
CA GLY A 119 5.00 -15.95 9.35
C GLY A 119 5.99 -14.80 9.31
N PHE A 120 5.64 -13.72 8.63
CA PHE A 120 6.38 -12.46 8.64
C PHE A 120 5.59 -11.48 9.49
N HIS A 121 6.27 -10.86 10.45
CA HIS A 121 5.65 -10.04 11.49
C HIS A 121 6.26 -8.64 11.54
N ARG A 122 5.40 -7.63 11.58
CA ARG A 122 5.81 -6.25 11.69
C ARG A 122 4.87 -5.49 12.62
N GLU A 123 5.41 -4.54 13.38
CA GLU A 123 4.57 -3.61 14.12
C GLU A 123 3.89 -2.63 13.17
N ALA A 124 2.56 -2.61 13.17
CA ALA A 124 1.78 -1.63 12.44
C ALA A 124 1.68 -0.33 13.28
N ALA A 125 1.89 0.82 12.63
CA ALA A 125 1.91 2.12 13.30
C ALA A 125 0.57 2.51 13.96
N ASP A 126 -0.56 1.95 13.44
CA ASP A 126 -1.90 2.27 13.90
C ASP A 126 -2.84 1.05 13.88
N ARG A 127 -3.95 1.16 14.65
CA ARG A 127 -5.06 0.21 14.61
C ARG A 127 -5.59 0.06 13.17
N PRO A 128 -5.80 -1.19 12.67
CA PRO A 128 -6.47 -1.40 11.40
C PRO A 128 -7.84 -0.71 11.41
N ARG A 129 -8.09 0.14 10.45
CA ARG A 129 -9.42 0.73 10.28
C ARG A 129 -10.38 -0.37 9.86
N SER A 130 -11.52 -0.47 10.56
CA SER A 130 -12.57 -1.47 10.28
C SER A 130 -13.03 -1.27 8.83
N GLY A 131 -12.74 -2.24 7.96
CA GLY A 131 -13.08 -2.22 6.54
C GLY A 131 -11.90 -2.44 5.59
N GLU A 132 -10.65 -2.30 6.04
CA GLU A 132 -9.49 -2.65 5.22
C GLU A 132 -9.38 -4.18 5.11
N ARG A 133 -9.90 -4.72 4.02
CA ARG A 133 -9.51 -6.06 3.55
C ARG A 133 -8.04 -6.00 3.20
N PRO A 134 -7.16 -6.83 3.78
CA PRO A 134 -5.86 -7.07 3.20
C PRO A 134 -6.11 -7.83 1.90
N ALA A 135 -6.30 -7.07 0.83
CA ALA A 135 -6.43 -7.61 -0.49
C ALA A 135 -5.03 -7.59 -1.05
N THR A 136 -4.25 -8.62 -0.89
CA THR A 136 -3.17 -8.84 -1.84
C THR A 136 -2.23 -9.93 -1.36
N GLY A 137 -1.78 -10.76 -2.30
CA GLY A 137 -0.78 -11.77 -2.05
C GLY A 137 0.65 -11.22 -1.91
N LEU A 138 0.86 -9.90 -1.90
CA LEU A 138 2.19 -9.29 -1.81
C LEU A 138 2.72 -9.26 -0.37
N PRO A 139 3.95 -9.71 -0.12
CA PRO A 139 4.62 -9.54 1.16
C PRO A 139 4.74 -8.04 1.54
N SER A 140 4.76 -7.73 2.85
CA SER A 140 4.89 -6.35 3.34
C SER A 140 6.11 -5.63 2.79
N TRP A 141 7.25 -6.33 2.66
CA TRP A 141 8.48 -5.77 2.10
C TRP A 141 8.39 -5.41 0.60
N VAL A 142 7.40 -5.93 -0.12
CA VAL A 142 7.06 -5.52 -1.50
C VAL A 142 6.06 -4.37 -1.49
N ARG A 143 5.20 -4.29 -0.47
CA ARG A 143 4.13 -3.27 -0.40
C ARG A 143 4.61 -1.90 0.01
N ASP A 144 5.64 -1.81 0.83
CA ASP A 144 6.10 -0.53 1.37
C ASP A 144 7.40 -0.07 0.71
N ASP A 145 7.48 1.22 0.39
CA ASP A 145 8.72 1.86 -0.01
C ASP A 145 9.64 2.04 1.21
N ARG A 146 10.83 1.45 1.15
CA ARG A 146 11.79 1.44 2.28
C ARG A 146 12.30 2.83 2.67
N LEU A 147 12.29 3.80 1.75
CA LEU A 147 12.79 5.14 2.02
C LEU A 147 11.76 6.00 2.73
N THR A 148 10.50 5.89 2.34
CA THR A 148 9.44 6.82 2.76
C THR A 148 8.41 6.20 3.70
N GLY A 149 8.29 4.86 3.74
CA GLY A 149 7.23 4.16 4.45
C GLY A 149 5.85 4.26 3.79
N LEU A 150 5.74 4.94 2.65
CA LEU A 150 4.53 4.94 1.82
C LEU A 150 4.40 3.60 1.08
N ALA A 151 3.25 3.38 0.43
CA ALA A 151 3.10 2.21 -0.40
C ALA A 151 4.12 2.21 -1.57
N SER A 152 4.53 1.00 -1.99
CA SER A 152 5.39 0.81 -3.15
C SER A 152 4.61 0.91 -4.46
N ARG A 153 5.32 1.04 -5.58
CA ARG A 153 4.73 0.95 -6.93
C ARG A 153 3.96 -0.35 -7.13
N ALA A 154 4.54 -1.49 -6.77
CA ALA A 154 3.89 -2.79 -6.98
C ALA A 154 2.56 -2.89 -6.22
N TYR A 155 2.49 -2.33 -5.02
CA TYR A 155 1.26 -2.30 -4.27
C TYR A 155 0.26 -1.27 -4.82
N PHE A 156 0.75 -0.15 -5.35
CA PHE A 156 -0.10 0.82 -6.04
C PHE A 156 -0.80 0.20 -7.25
N ASP A 157 -0.06 -0.53 -8.10
CA ASP A 157 -0.62 -1.15 -9.31
C ASP A 157 -1.75 -2.13 -8.96
N GLU A 158 -1.62 -2.88 -7.88
CA GLU A 158 -2.64 -3.81 -7.40
C GLU A 158 -3.87 -3.09 -6.83
N VAL A 159 -3.67 -2.04 -6.02
CA VAL A 159 -4.76 -1.23 -5.47
C VAL A 159 -5.51 -0.53 -6.58
N LEU A 160 -4.81 0.01 -7.58
CA LEU A 160 -5.43 0.66 -8.73
C LEU A 160 -6.37 -0.30 -9.47
N GLN A 161 -5.96 -1.54 -9.75
CA GLN A 161 -6.82 -2.52 -10.40
C GLN A 161 -8.10 -2.80 -9.60
N ARG A 162 -7.98 -2.89 -8.30
CA ARG A 162 -9.12 -3.13 -7.41
C ARG A 162 -10.08 -1.94 -7.38
N GLU A 163 -9.57 -0.74 -7.16
CA GLU A 163 -10.38 0.48 -7.08
C GLU A 163 -11.01 0.81 -8.45
N TRP A 164 -10.29 0.52 -9.54
CA TRP A 164 -10.82 0.65 -10.89
C TRP A 164 -12.03 -0.26 -11.12
N ALA A 165 -11.92 -1.53 -10.78
CA ALA A 165 -13.04 -2.47 -10.89
C ALA A 165 -14.23 -2.08 -9.98
N ALA A 166 -13.94 -1.49 -8.81
CA ALA A 166 -14.97 -0.96 -7.92
C ALA A 166 -15.66 0.25 -8.54
N ALA A 167 -14.92 1.21 -9.09
CA ALA A 167 -15.43 2.40 -9.75
C ALA A 167 -16.31 2.04 -10.95
N GLN A 168 -15.88 1.09 -11.80
CA GLN A 168 -16.67 0.57 -12.92
C GLN A 168 -17.99 -0.07 -12.48
N ARG A 169 -17.98 -0.78 -11.35
CA ARG A 169 -19.18 -1.47 -10.84
C ARG A 169 -20.16 -0.52 -10.16
N LEU A 170 -19.66 0.46 -9.43
CA LEU A 170 -20.45 1.38 -8.62
C LEU A 170 -20.76 2.71 -9.33
N GLY A 171 -20.12 2.98 -10.48
CA GLY A 171 -20.34 4.20 -11.28
C GLY A 171 -19.83 5.48 -10.61
N HIS A 172 -18.79 5.39 -9.74
CA HIS A 172 -18.22 6.57 -9.12
C HIS A 172 -16.91 7.01 -9.78
N GLU A 173 -16.55 8.26 -9.57
CA GLU A 173 -15.28 8.82 -10.06
C GLU A 173 -14.09 8.21 -9.32
N LEU A 174 -12.98 8.07 -10.06
CA LEU A 174 -11.68 7.70 -9.54
C LEU A 174 -10.67 8.77 -9.98
N THR A 175 -10.00 9.36 -9.02
CA THR A 175 -8.99 10.41 -9.24
C THR A 175 -7.60 9.89 -8.96
N LEU A 176 -6.67 10.17 -9.88
CA LEU A 176 -5.23 9.95 -9.72
C LEU A 176 -4.50 11.29 -9.74
N LEU A 177 -3.71 11.54 -8.69
CA LEU A 177 -2.78 12.66 -8.63
C LEU A 177 -1.35 12.12 -8.72
N SER A 178 -0.60 12.51 -9.74
CA SER A 178 0.81 12.16 -9.92
C SER A 178 1.69 13.35 -9.58
N PHE A 179 2.44 13.23 -8.49
CA PHE A 179 3.40 14.25 -8.01
C PHE A 179 4.80 13.88 -8.44
N ASP A 180 5.62 14.88 -8.72
CA ASP A 180 7.06 14.69 -8.98
C ASP A 180 7.85 15.88 -8.46
N ILE A 181 8.93 15.60 -7.70
CA ILE A 181 9.81 16.62 -7.14
C ILE A 181 10.62 17.27 -8.27
N ASP A 182 10.44 18.58 -8.43
CA ASP A 182 11.09 19.33 -9.48
C ASP A 182 12.62 19.40 -9.27
N HIS A 183 13.36 19.14 -10.34
CA HIS A 183 14.83 19.24 -10.37
C HIS A 183 15.57 18.38 -9.33
N LEU A 184 14.98 17.25 -8.88
CA LEU A 184 15.59 16.36 -7.89
C LEU A 184 16.99 15.86 -8.34
N GLY A 185 17.21 15.61 -9.63
CA GLY A 185 18.53 15.24 -10.15
C GLY A 185 19.58 16.31 -9.87
N ALA A 186 19.29 17.58 -10.21
CA ALA A 186 20.18 18.70 -9.93
C ALA A 186 20.38 18.97 -8.43
N TYR A 187 19.38 18.64 -7.61
CA TYR A 187 19.48 18.67 -6.15
C TYR A 187 20.47 17.61 -5.65
N ASN A 188 20.34 16.36 -6.15
CA ASN A 188 21.25 15.26 -5.82
C ASN A 188 22.71 15.55 -6.23
N ASP A 189 22.91 16.20 -7.37
CA ASP A 189 24.26 16.63 -7.83
C ASP A 189 24.92 17.61 -6.85
N THR A 190 24.10 18.39 -6.12
CA THR A 190 24.58 19.41 -5.17
C THR A 190 24.75 18.84 -3.76
N PHE A 191 23.78 18.05 -3.28
CA PHE A 191 23.71 17.60 -1.89
C PHE A 191 23.97 16.09 -1.73
N GLN A 192 24.36 15.42 -2.80
CA GLN A 192 24.57 13.98 -2.87
C GLN A 192 23.26 13.17 -2.61
N LYS A 193 23.34 11.86 -2.73
CA LYS A 193 22.19 10.97 -2.57
C LYS A 193 21.52 11.08 -1.19
N GLY A 194 22.29 11.25 -0.14
CA GLY A 194 21.76 11.38 1.23
C GLY A 194 20.89 12.62 1.43
N GLY A 195 21.26 13.75 0.78
CA GLY A 195 20.45 14.96 0.76
C GLY A 195 19.13 14.75 0.01
N GLY A 196 19.19 14.10 -1.16
CA GLY A 196 17.99 13.75 -1.92
C GLY A 196 17.06 12.81 -1.18
N ASP A 197 17.58 11.78 -0.51
CA ASP A 197 16.79 10.87 0.29
C ASP A 197 16.06 11.60 1.44
N SER A 198 16.72 12.56 2.08
CA SER A 198 16.11 13.41 3.11
C SER A 198 15.00 14.31 2.52
N CYS A 199 15.24 14.91 1.35
CA CYS A 199 14.24 15.70 0.63
C CYS A 199 13.01 14.84 0.29
N ILE A 200 13.21 13.66 -0.28
CA ILE A 200 12.14 12.71 -0.65
C ILE A 200 11.30 12.35 0.59
N ARG A 201 11.92 12.03 1.74
CA ARG A 201 11.18 11.70 2.98
C ARG A 201 10.31 12.87 3.47
N ARG A 202 10.82 14.11 3.41
CA ARG A 202 10.08 15.30 3.84
C ARG A 202 8.88 15.56 2.94
N VAL A 203 9.05 15.45 1.62
CA VAL A 203 7.95 15.59 0.65
C VAL A 203 6.93 14.47 0.81
N ALA A 204 7.39 13.22 0.94
CA ALA A 204 6.53 12.05 1.20
C ALA A 204 5.66 12.23 2.45
N HIS A 205 6.24 12.78 3.52
CA HIS A 205 5.51 13.07 4.75
C HIS A 205 4.39 14.10 4.51
N VAL A 206 4.65 15.19 3.78
CA VAL A 206 3.62 16.20 3.47
C VAL A 206 2.48 15.58 2.66
N ILE A 207 2.80 14.80 1.62
CA ILE A 207 1.78 14.13 0.79
C ILE A 207 0.98 13.13 1.65
N GLY A 208 1.65 12.25 2.40
CA GLY A 208 1.00 11.25 3.24
C GLY A 208 0.12 11.84 4.33
N VAL A 209 0.51 13.01 4.89
CA VAL A 209 -0.31 13.73 5.88
C VAL A 209 -1.51 14.42 5.24
N ALA A 210 -1.41 14.86 3.98
CA ALA A 210 -2.51 15.48 3.26
C ALA A 210 -3.63 14.46 2.95
N PHE A 211 -3.29 13.28 2.50
CA PHE A 211 -4.25 12.23 2.10
C PHE A 211 -4.42 11.19 3.20
N ARG A 212 -5.32 11.45 4.16
CA ARG A 212 -5.53 10.63 5.36
C ARG A 212 -6.86 9.88 5.43
N ARG A 213 -7.74 10.04 4.44
CA ARG A 213 -9.01 9.30 4.45
C ARG A 213 -8.73 7.81 4.26
N SER A 214 -9.57 6.97 4.80
CA SER A 214 -9.42 5.50 4.67
C SER A 214 -9.49 5.01 3.21
N SER A 215 -10.05 5.83 2.33
CA SER A 215 -10.14 5.60 0.89
C SER A 215 -8.94 6.12 0.12
N ASP A 216 -8.14 7.03 0.69
CA ASP A 216 -7.00 7.63 0.01
C ASP A 216 -5.82 6.65 0.02
N PHE A 217 -5.15 6.50 -1.11
CA PHE A 217 -4.02 5.60 -1.22
C PHE A 217 -2.82 6.34 -1.79
N VAL A 218 -1.74 6.39 -1.01
CA VAL A 218 -0.51 7.13 -1.34
C VAL A 218 0.64 6.18 -1.54
N ALA A 219 1.32 6.28 -2.68
CA ALA A 219 2.46 5.44 -3.01
C ALA A 219 3.64 6.25 -3.56
N ARG A 220 4.84 5.78 -3.30
CA ARG A 220 6.03 6.23 -4.02
C ARG A 220 6.27 5.29 -5.20
N VAL A 221 6.39 5.85 -6.41
CA VAL A 221 6.52 5.07 -7.64
C VAL A 221 7.99 4.83 -7.96
N GLU A 222 8.77 5.91 -8.05
CA GLU A 222 10.22 5.88 -8.27
C GLU A 222 10.84 7.25 -7.98
N GLY A 223 12.12 7.30 -7.65
CA GLY A 223 12.84 8.57 -7.47
C GLY A 223 12.09 9.56 -6.57
N GLY A 224 11.72 10.71 -7.11
CA GLY A 224 10.88 11.74 -6.45
C GLY A 224 9.42 11.72 -6.88
N ALA A 225 8.94 10.65 -7.50
CA ALA A 225 7.58 10.53 -8.01
C ALA A 225 6.65 9.79 -7.03
N PHE A 226 5.46 10.34 -6.84
CA PHE A 226 4.41 9.79 -5.97
C PHE A 226 3.09 9.77 -6.70
N ASN A 227 2.32 8.72 -6.48
CA ASN A 227 0.95 8.59 -6.95
C ASN A 227 -0.02 8.56 -5.77
N VAL A 228 -1.12 9.29 -5.91
CA VAL A 228 -2.21 9.30 -4.94
C VAL A 228 -3.50 8.94 -5.65
N LEU A 229 -4.14 7.87 -5.22
CA LEU A 229 -5.41 7.40 -5.75
C LEU A 229 -6.51 7.75 -4.77
N VAL A 230 -7.55 8.45 -5.25
CA VAL A 230 -8.65 8.94 -4.40
C VAL A 230 -10.00 8.59 -5.04
N PRO A 231 -10.71 7.58 -4.54
CA PRO A 231 -12.07 7.29 -4.98
C PRO A 231 -13.07 8.38 -4.58
N GLY A 232 -13.98 8.72 -5.50
CA GLY A 232 -15.08 9.65 -5.25
C GLY A 232 -14.68 11.12 -5.07
N MET A 233 -13.51 11.53 -5.53
CA MET A 233 -13.09 12.94 -5.54
C MET A 233 -13.35 13.55 -6.91
N ALA A 234 -14.15 14.62 -6.96
CA ALA A 234 -14.44 15.37 -8.18
C ALA A 234 -13.21 16.14 -8.70
N ALA A 235 -13.13 16.35 -10.01
CA ALA A 235 -11.99 16.96 -10.69
C ALA A 235 -11.61 18.35 -10.15
N GLU A 236 -12.61 19.20 -9.90
CA GLU A 236 -12.41 20.57 -9.38
C GLU A 236 -11.84 20.55 -7.96
N THR A 237 -12.33 19.61 -7.13
CA THR A 237 -11.81 19.40 -5.77
C THR A 237 -10.37 18.88 -5.82
N ALA A 238 -10.08 17.95 -6.73
CA ALA A 238 -8.76 17.38 -6.90
C ALA A 238 -7.71 18.42 -7.33
N ASP A 239 -8.05 19.31 -8.28
CA ASP A 239 -7.16 20.39 -8.71
C ASP A 239 -6.84 21.35 -7.57
N SER A 240 -7.86 21.84 -6.86
CA SER A 240 -7.67 22.76 -5.73
C SER A 240 -6.85 22.13 -4.61
N TYR A 241 -7.12 20.88 -4.29
CA TYR A 241 -6.40 20.15 -3.25
C TYR A 241 -4.96 19.83 -3.64
N ALA A 242 -4.71 19.48 -4.91
CA ALA A 242 -3.35 19.29 -5.44
C ALA A 242 -2.51 20.57 -5.32
N ARG A 243 -3.11 21.76 -5.59
CA ARG A 243 -2.43 23.06 -5.41
C ARG A 243 -2.09 23.32 -3.96
N GLU A 244 -3.01 23.04 -3.05
CA GLU A 244 -2.75 23.18 -1.61
C GLU A 244 -1.59 22.28 -1.15
N VAL A 245 -1.56 21.02 -1.59
CA VAL A 245 -0.47 20.10 -1.24
C VAL A 245 0.86 20.56 -1.85
N ALA A 246 0.87 21.01 -3.11
CA ALA A 246 2.06 21.57 -3.74
C ALA A 246 2.60 22.79 -2.98
N GLN A 247 1.70 23.68 -2.51
CA GLN A 247 2.06 24.83 -1.67
C GLN A 247 2.68 24.39 -0.34
N ARG A 248 2.10 23.38 0.33
CA ARG A 248 2.66 22.82 1.58
C ARG A 248 4.06 22.25 1.38
N VAL A 249 4.36 21.66 0.22
CA VAL A 249 5.71 21.21 -0.13
C VAL A 249 6.65 22.42 -0.29
N PHE A 250 6.21 23.47 -0.98
CA PHE A 250 6.99 24.70 -1.12
C PHE A 250 7.28 25.35 0.25
N ASP A 251 6.31 25.36 1.16
CA ASP A 251 6.42 25.91 2.53
C ASP A 251 7.39 25.15 3.44
N LEU A 252 7.86 23.96 3.03
CA LEU A 252 8.98 23.30 3.70
C LEU A 252 10.29 24.09 3.59
N HIS A 253 10.39 25.03 2.67
CA HIS A 253 11.57 25.88 2.39
C HIS A 253 12.87 25.05 2.31
N ILE A 254 12.81 23.88 1.62
CA ILE A 254 14.00 23.08 1.37
C ILE A 254 14.83 23.83 0.32
N HIS A 255 15.97 24.36 0.74
CA HIS A 255 16.82 25.18 -0.13
C HIS A 255 17.36 24.37 -1.31
N HIS A 256 17.15 24.87 -2.54
CA HIS A 256 17.63 24.29 -3.79
C HIS A 256 18.38 25.35 -4.61
N PRO A 257 19.73 25.39 -4.57
CA PRO A 257 20.51 26.51 -5.14
C PRO A 257 20.37 26.64 -6.67
N ARG A 258 20.02 25.55 -7.36
CA ARG A 258 19.85 25.52 -8.83
C ARG A 258 18.41 25.73 -9.30
N ALA A 259 17.43 25.80 -8.39
CA ALA A 259 16.04 26.11 -8.76
C ALA A 259 15.85 27.63 -8.88
N ALA A 260 14.99 28.06 -9.82
CA ALA A 260 14.71 29.48 -10.05
C ALA A 260 14.18 30.20 -8.81
N ASN A 261 13.34 29.53 -8.04
CA ASN A 261 12.74 30.01 -6.80
C ASN A 261 13.55 29.67 -5.53
N ARG A 262 14.74 29.08 -5.68
CA ARG A 262 15.66 28.70 -4.60
C ARG A 262 15.16 27.63 -3.65
N PHE A 263 13.99 27.05 -3.88
CA PHE A 263 13.38 26.03 -3.02
C PHE A 263 12.91 24.82 -3.84
N ILE A 264 12.77 23.68 -3.19
CA ILE A 264 12.12 22.50 -3.76
C ILE A 264 10.65 22.79 -4.01
N THR A 265 10.18 22.37 -5.18
CA THR A 265 8.77 22.39 -5.58
C THR A 265 8.37 21.01 -6.12
N VAL A 266 7.09 20.84 -6.36
CA VAL A 266 6.54 19.68 -7.06
C VAL A 266 5.67 20.12 -8.24
N SER A 267 5.76 19.37 -9.32
CA SER A 267 4.78 19.42 -10.41
C SER A 267 3.74 18.32 -10.19
N VAL A 268 2.48 18.58 -10.54
CA VAL A 268 1.38 17.64 -10.33
C VAL A 268 0.55 17.50 -11.60
N GLY A 269 0.29 16.24 -11.98
CA GLY A 269 -0.71 15.89 -12.98
C GLY A 269 -1.93 15.27 -12.30
N VAL A 270 -3.11 15.75 -12.62
CA VAL A 270 -4.38 15.26 -12.07
C VAL A 270 -5.23 14.67 -13.17
N ALA A 271 -5.80 13.49 -12.94
CA ALA A 271 -6.74 12.84 -13.84
C ALA A 271 -7.92 12.30 -13.03
N THR A 272 -9.15 12.61 -13.46
CA THR A 272 -10.38 12.12 -12.83
C THR A 272 -11.29 11.53 -13.90
N VAL A 273 -11.83 10.33 -13.65
CA VAL A 273 -12.73 9.66 -14.57
C VAL A 273 -13.73 8.78 -13.83
N ALA A 274 -14.97 8.73 -14.31
CA ALA A 274 -15.91 7.67 -13.99
C ALA A 274 -15.76 6.57 -15.06
N PRO A 275 -15.04 5.45 -14.78
CA PRO A 275 -14.59 4.57 -15.83
C PRO A 275 -15.74 3.71 -16.39
N PRO A 276 -16.03 3.76 -17.70
CA PRO A 276 -16.93 2.82 -18.32
C PRO A 276 -16.31 1.41 -18.34
N ARG A 277 -17.15 0.37 -18.43
CA ARG A 277 -16.70 -1.03 -18.39
C ARG A 277 -15.68 -1.42 -19.47
N SER A 278 -15.66 -0.71 -20.60
CA SER A 278 -14.75 -0.95 -21.71
C SER A 278 -13.37 -0.29 -21.57
N MET A 279 -13.17 0.54 -20.54
CA MET A 279 -11.92 1.29 -20.34
C MET A 279 -10.98 0.52 -19.41
N GLU A 280 -9.69 0.52 -19.73
CA GLU A 280 -8.64 -0.06 -18.88
C GLU A 280 -8.06 0.98 -17.89
N SER A 281 -7.57 0.50 -16.77
CA SER A 281 -7.01 1.36 -15.70
C SER A 281 -5.75 2.12 -16.12
N THR A 282 -5.02 1.63 -17.11
CA THR A 282 -3.82 2.27 -17.68
C THR A 282 -4.12 3.66 -18.22
N VAL A 283 -5.34 3.87 -18.77
CA VAL A 283 -5.78 5.17 -19.30
C VAL A 283 -5.73 6.28 -18.22
N LEU A 284 -6.04 5.95 -16.95
CA LEU A 284 -5.97 6.93 -15.86
C LEU A 284 -4.52 7.31 -15.54
N ILE A 285 -3.60 6.32 -15.54
CA ILE A 285 -2.17 6.56 -15.33
C ILE A 285 -1.63 7.43 -16.44
N ASP A 286 -1.89 7.06 -17.71
CA ASP A 286 -1.37 7.77 -18.88
C ASP A 286 -1.86 9.22 -18.92
N ALA A 287 -3.12 9.45 -18.58
CA ALA A 287 -3.70 10.79 -18.53
C ALA A 287 -3.06 11.66 -17.43
N ALA A 288 -2.89 11.12 -16.22
CA ALA A 288 -2.23 11.82 -15.12
C ALA A 288 -0.75 12.12 -15.46
N GLN A 289 -0.04 11.16 -16.06
CA GLN A 289 1.34 11.34 -16.50
C GLN A 289 1.47 12.38 -17.63
N ALA A 290 0.58 12.37 -18.61
CA ALA A 290 0.53 13.39 -19.67
C ALA A 290 0.31 14.79 -19.10
N ALA A 291 -0.60 14.93 -18.11
CA ALA A 291 -0.82 16.18 -17.40
C ALA A 291 0.41 16.62 -16.60
N LEU A 292 1.10 15.70 -15.92
CA LEU A 292 2.36 15.97 -15.21
C LEU A 292 3.47 16.44 -16.16
N VAL A 293 3.61 15.81 -17.34
CA VAL A 293 4.56 16.25 -18.38
C VAL A 293 4.23 17.67 -18.83
N ARG A 294 2.97 18.01 -19.05
CA ARG A 294 2.55 19.39 -19.37
C ARG A 294 2.90 20.36 -18.23
N ALA A 295 2.68 19.97 -16.97
CA ALA A 295 3.08 20.80 -15.82
C ALA A 295 4.58 21.10 -15.81
N LYS A 296 5.41 20.09 -16.06
CA LYS A 296 6.88 20.25 -16.15
C LYS A 296 7.30 21.12 -17.33
N SER A 297 6.71 20.92 -18.52
CA SER A 297 7.02 21.67 -19.73
C SER A 297 6.59 23.14 -19.64
N ALA A 298 5.48 23.44 -18.96
CA ALA A 298 4.96 24.78 -18.76
C ALA A 298 5.75 25.60 -17.70
N GLY A 299 6.84 25.05 -17.14
CA GLY A 299 7.73 25.77 -16.21
C GLY A 299 7.71 25.23 -14.79
N ARG A 300 7.17 24.02 -14.56
CA ARG A 300 7.15 23.33 -13.25
C ARG A 300 6.35 24.05 -12.16
N ASN A 301 6.44 23.58 -10.92
CA ASN A 301 5.79 24.17 -9.75
C ASN A 301 4.31 24.50 -10.01
N ARG A 302 3.57 23.56 -10.55
CA ARG A 302 2.17 23.73 -10.91
C ARG A 302 1.40 22.44 -11.01
N VAL A 303 0.09 22.60 -11.00
CA VAL A 303 -0.88 21.52 -11.23
C VAL A 303 -1.43 21.67 -12.65
N MET A 304 -1.54 20.57 -13.35
CA MET A 304 -2.26 20.43 -14.62
C MET A 304 -3.25 19.28 -14.54
N THR A 305 -4.47 19.50 -15.01
CA THR A 305 -5.53 18.50 -15.03
C THR A 305 -5.65 17.90 -16.43
N ALA A 306 -5.85 16.58 -16.50
CA ALA A 306 -6.15 15.91 -17.76
C ALA A 306 -7.62 16.12 -18.13
N ASP A 307 -7.86 16.47 -19.38
CA ASP A 307 -9.21 16.53 -19.92
C ASP A 307 -9.62 15.11 -20.35
N PHE A 308 -10.53 14.48 -19.61
CA PHE A 308 -11.27 13.33 -20.11
C PHE A 308 -12.50 13.85 -20.86
N PRO A 309 -12.78 13.37 -22.07
CA PRO A 309 -14.05 13.65 -22.69
C PRO A 309 -15.15 13.14 -21.76
N SER A 310 -15.99 14.03 -21.29
CA SER A 310 -17.20 13.64 -20.56
C SER A 310 -17.91 12.57 -21.36
N PRO A 311 -18.32 11.43 -20.76
CA PRO A 311 -19.14 10.48 -21.50
C PRO A 311 -20.35 11.29 -21.99
N THR A 312 -20.47 11.47 -23.31
CA THR A 312 -21.68 11.96 -23.91
C THR A 312 -22.76 10.97 -23.50
N LEU A 313 -23.63 11.40 -22.56
CA LEU A 313 -24.84 10.68 -22.25
C LEU A 313 -25.55 10.53 -23.59
N ASP A 314 -25.58 9.31 -24.14
CA ASP A 314 -26.38 9.01 -25.30
C ASP A 314 -27.82 9.28 -24.91
N PRO A 315 -28.50 10.29 -25.51
CA PRO A 315 -29.87 10.66 -25.11
C PRO A 315 -30.89 9.57 -25.52
N GLY A 316 -30.44 8.44 -26.05
CA GLY A 316 -31.25 7.33 -26.53
C GLY A 316 -31.67 6.26 -25.52
N ILE A 317 -31.22 6.32 -24.25
CA ILE A 317 -31.61 5.34 -23.20
C ILE A 317 -32.40 6.05 -22.10
N LEU A 318 -33.54 6.60 -22.44
CA LEU A 318 -34.61 6.78 -21.46
C LEU A 318 -35.33 5.44 -21.32
N PRO A 319 -35.42 4.82 -20.12
CA PRO A 319 -36.33 3.70 -19.94
C PRO A 319 -37.75 4.17 -20.20
N SER A 320 -38.40 3.60 -21.21
CA SER A 320 -39.81 3.80 -21.47
C SER A 320 -40.60 3.50 -20.19
N ALA A 321 -41.33 4.51 -19.72
CA ALA A 321 -42.24 4.35 -18.61
C ALA A 321 -43.25 3.22 -18.90
N PRO A 322 -43.54 2.33 -17.96
CA PRO A 322 -44.54 1.30 -18.15
C PRO A 322 -45.91 1.97 -18.30
N ALA A 323 -46.54 1.80 -19.47
CA ALA A 323 -47.93 2.11 -19.69
C ALA A 323 -48.80 1.12 -18.89
N GLY A 324 -49.13 1.47 -17.66
CA GLY A 324 -50.02 0.73 -16.78
C GLY A 324 -51.24 1.58 -16.46
N GLY A 325 -52.21 1.62 -17.36
CA GLY A 325 -53.56 2.10 -17.03
C GLY A 325 -54.26 1.09 -16.15
N LEU A 326 -54.62 1.50 -14.94
CA LEU A 326 -55.52 0.76 -14.07
C LEU A 326 -56.96 1.02 -14.54
N PRO A 327 -57.84 -0.01 -14.65
CA PRO A 327 -59.26 0.19 -14.90
C PRO A 327 -59.93 0.69 -13.63
N VAL A 328 -60.75 1.72 -13.76
CA VAL A 328 -61.64 2.24 -12.73
C VAL A 328 -62.83 1.31 -12.64
N PRO A 329 -63.23 0.78 -11.45
CA PRO A 329 -64.49 0.04 -11.32
C PRO A 329 -65.64 1.02 -11.25
N GLY A 330 -66.71 0.73 -12.02
CA GLY A 330 -68.03 1.35 -11.96
C GLY A 330 -68.85 0.84 -10.77
#